data_5de2c38be459c2eb801be47bd62484fd
#
_entry.id   5de2c38be459c2eb801be47bd62484fd
#
_cell.length_a   1.000
_cell.length_b   1.000
_cell.length_c   1.000
_cell.angle_alpha   90.00
_cell.angle_beta   90.00
_cell.angle_gamma   90.00
#
_symmetry.space_group_name_H-M   'P 1'
#
loop_
_entity.id
_entity.type
_entity.pdbx_description
1 polymer ?
#
loop_
_entity_poly.entity_id
_entity_poly.type
_entity_poly.pdbx_seq_one_letter_code
_entity_poly.pdbx_strand_id
1 'polypeptide(L)'
;MSEIEFHYKPQGAELERYILSRASRSFIMGPLGSGKTNASCWKAFRIMCEQEPDADGVRRSRGAAVRNTYPDLLSTTAKDWLDMFGDLGRWVGGGLEPPTHYLSFELEDGTTVEAEMVFIALDRPEHERKLRGMQLTFAWLNEVKELAKPILDMLDLRVGRYPKDVRPTWYGLFGDTNAPDSDHWYYVLAEETKPEGYAFFRQPGGVVRDGDRWIVNPDAENIDNLPPRYYERGMEGKKFDWIKVNLGNEYGFVVDGKPVHPDYADSLHCKPFELSKALPLWIGMDFGLTPAAVIGQRKPMGGWRIRSEVVATSMGARKFGIELKRHLAEIYPGFEVAGIYGDPAGDQRSQADDEDTPFRILRAAGFEAKPAPTNDTSLRYGAVDEALTRIIDGEPGLLVHPDCRTLRKALSGGYCFRRMAVSGERYADKADKNMYSHVAEANQYLLVGAGEHKHLVRVKRPGGKRPTRATTD
;
A
#
# COMPACT_ATOMS: atom_id res chain seq x y z
N MET A 1 43.41 -16.55 -17.65
CA MET A 1 42.24 -16.22 -16.83
C MET A 1 41.47 -17.48 -16.62
N SER A 2 41.03 -17.82 -15.42
CA SER A 2 40.17 -18.99 -15.18
C SER A 2 38.84 -18.75 -15.86
N GLU A 3 38.42 -19.69 -16.70
CA GLU A 3 37.12 -19.71 -17.33
C GLU A 3 36.04 -19.78 -16.23
N ILE A 4 35.11 -18.80 -16.20
CA ILE A 4 33.99 -18.78 -15.25
C ILE A 4 32.77 -19.24 -16.01
N GLU A 5 32.28 -20.42 -15.71
CA GLU A 5 31.09 -20.99 -16.31
C GLU A 5 29.89 -20.76 -15.39
N PHE A 6 28.82 -20.14 -15.91
CA PHE A 6 27.60 -19.88 -15.16
C PHE A 6 26.50 -20.83 -15.60
N HIS A 7 25.99 -21.63 -14.67
CA HIS A 7 24.85 -22.50 -14.88
C HIS A 7 23.66 -21.99 -14.03
N TYR A 8 22.67 -21.40 -14.67
CA TYR A 8 21.41 -21.08 -14.01
C TYR A 8 20.22 -21.69 -14.74
N LYS A 9 19.46 -22.49 -14.03
CA LYS A 9 18.19 -23.04 -14.52
C LYS A 9 17.04 -22.50 -13.69
N PRO A 10 16.14 -21.70 -14.27
CA PRO A 10 14.94 -21.24 -13.56
C PRO A 10 14.13 -22.43 -13.04
N GLN A 11 13.76 -22.40 -11.77
CA GLN A 11 12.96 -23.45 -11.12
C GLN A 11 11.47 -23.10 -11.19
N GLY A 12 10.96 -22.88 -12.40
CA GLY A 12 9.56 -22.59 -12.66
C GLY A 12 9.31 -21.94 -14.01
N ALA A 13 8.16 -22.22 -14.59
CA ALA A 13 7.79 -21.72 -15.91
C ALA A 13 7.59 -20.21 -15.94
N GLU A 14 7.03 -19.61 -14.89
CA GLU A 14 6.83 -18.16 -14.83
C GLU A 14 8.16 -17.42 -14.61
N LEU A 15 9.09 -17.99 -13.82
CA LEU A 15 10.44 -17.44 -13.70
C LEU A 15 11.15 -17.43 -15.06
N GLU A 16 11.09 -18.54 -15.80
CA GLU A 16 11.71 -18.65 -17.13
C GLU A 16 11.10 -17.64 -18.12
N ARG A 17 9.77 -17.58 -18.20
CA ARG A 17 9.06 -16.63 -19.06
C ARG A 17 9.42 -15.17 -18.72
N TYR A 18 9.54 -14.84 -17.44
CA TYR A 18 9.93 -13.51 -17.00
C TYR A 18 11.36 -13.18 -17.41
N ILE A 19 12.32 -14.08 -17.19
CA ILE A 19 13.73 -13.87 -17.55
C ILE A 19 13.85 -13.68 -19.07
N LEU A 20 13.17 -14.50 -19.86
CA LEU A 20 13.23 -14.47 -21.32
C LEU A 20 12.43 -13.37 -21.96
N SER A 21 11.54 -12.71 -21.22
CA SER A 21 10.68 -11.65 -21.75
C SER A 21 11.48 -10.47 -22.29
N ARG A 22 11.14 -10.06 -23.51
CA ARG A 22 11.67 -8.85 -24.18
C ARG A 22 10.72 -7.67 -24.15
N ALA A 23 9.62 -7.76 -23.40
CA ALA A 23 8.75 -6.62 -23.18
C ALA A 23 9.54 -5.46 -22.54
N SER A 24 9.32 -4.25 -23.01
CA SER A 24 10.04 -3.06 -22.52
C SER A 24 9.74 -2.74 -21.03
N ARG A 25 8.65 -3.27 -20.52
CA ARG A 25 8.26 -3.19 -19.11
C ARG A 25 7.75 -4.54 -18.67
N SER A 26 8.49 -5.25 -17.81
CA SER A 26 8.14 -6.61 -17.37
C SER A 26 8.28 -6.77 -15.87
N PHE A 27 7.24 -7.28 -15.23
CA PHE A 27 7.18 -7.41 -13.78
C PHE A 27 6.74 -8.81 -13.38
N ILE A 28 7.39 -9.36 -12.34
CA ILE A 28 7.01 -10.66 -11.77
C ILE A 28 6.52 -10.49 -10.33
N MET A 29 5.37 -11.10 -10.05
CA MET A 29 4.79 -11.20 -8.71
C MET A 29 4.79 -12.64 -8.24
N GLY A 30 5.28 -12.89 -7.04
CA GLY A 30 5.36 -14.24 -6.48
C GLY A 30 5.47 -14.25 -4.95
N PRO A 31 5.28 -15.43 -4.32
CA PRO A 31 5.34 -15.57 -2.87
C PRO A 31 6.77 -15.38 -2.33
N LEU A 32 6.92 -15.33 -1.01
CA LEU A 32 8.23 -15.41 -0.36
C LEU A 32 8.91 -16.73 -0.73
N GLY A 33 10.22 -16.69 -0.97
CA GLY A 33 11.01 -17.88 -1.33
C GLY A 33 10.91 -18.35 -2.79
N SER A 34 10.13 -17.68 -3.64
CA SER A 34 9.88 -18.12 -5.02
C SER A 34 11.00 -17.83 -6.04
N GLY A 35 12.16 -17.31 -5.62
CA GLY A 35 13.32 -17.08 -6.50
C GLY A 35 13.27 -15.82 -7.38
N LYS A 36 12.32 -14.92 -7.19
CA LYS A 36 12.12 -13.71 -8.01
C LYS A 36 13.35 -12.81 -8.10
N THR A 37 14.00 -12.53 -6.96
CA THR A 37 15.18 -11.66 -6.91
C THR A 37 16.33 -12.24 -7.71
N ASN A 38 16.59 -13.57 -7.55
CA ASN A 38 17.59 -14.27 -8.35
C ASN A 38 17.27 -14.22 -9.84
N ALA A 39 16.01 -14.43 -10.21
CA ALA A 39 15.57 -14.32 -11.60
C ALA A 39 15.79 -12.90 -12.16
N SER A 40 15.57 -11.85 -11.35
CA SER A 40 15.83 -10.46 -11.73
C SER A 40 17.32 -10.17 -11.90
N CYS A 41 18.19 -10.72 -11.02
CA CYS A 41 19.65 -10.66 -11.19
C CYS A 41 20.08 -11.28 -12.51
N TRP A 42 19.62 -12.50 -12.82
CA TRP A 42 19.93 -13.18 -14.07
C TRP A 42 19.37 -12.48 -15.29
N LYS A 43 18.18 -11.90 -15.21
CA LYS A 43 17.61 -11.05 -16.28
C LYS A 43 18.49 -9.83 -16.55
N ALA A 44 18.96 -9.14 -15.50
CA ALA A 44 19.88 -8.02 -15.65
C ALA A 44 21.18 -8.44 -16.33
N PHE A 45 21.80 -9.51 -15.86
CA PHE A 45 23.04 -10.06 -16.41
C PHE A 45 22.87 -10.45 -17.89
N ARG A 46 21.81 -11.17 -18.22
CA ARG A 46 21.47 -11.54 -19.58
C ARG A 46 21.33 -10.32 -20.49
N ILE A 47 20.62 -9.27 -20.03
CA ILE A 47 20.47 -8.01 -20.80
C ILE A 47 21.83 -7.37 -21.09
N MET A 48 22.79 -7.41 -20.15
CA MET A 48 24.15 -6.91 -20.34
C MET A 48 24.90 -7.68 -21.41
N CYS A 49 24.79 -9.02 -21.40
CA CYS A 49 25.44 -9.91 -22.36
C CYS A 49 24.81 -9.84 -23.77
N GLU A 50 23.52 -9.55 -23.87
CA GLU A 50 22.77 -9.52 -25.13
C GLU A 50 22.80 -8.16 -25.87
N GLN A 51 23.46 -7.13 -25.34
CA GLN A 51 23.66 -5.89 -26.09
C GLN A 51 24.56 -6.17 -27.30
N GLU A 52 24.26 -5.55 -28.43
CA GLU A 52 25.15 -5.63 -29.60
C GLU A 52 26.50 -4.98 -29.28
N PRO A 53 27.62 -5.58 -29.70
CA PRO A 53 28.93 -4.97 -29.53
C PRO A 53 29.10 -3.73 -30.41
N ASP A 54 29.86 -2.77 -29.93
CA ASP A 54 30.31 -1.62 -30.72
C ASP A 54 31.41 -2.02 -31.73
N ALA A 55 31.97 -1.05 -32.43
CA ALA A 55 33.02 -1.27 -33.45
C ALA A 55 34.30 -1.87 -32.86
N ASP A 56 34.52 -1.74 -31.56
CA ASP A 56 35.69 -2.29 -30.86
C ASP A 56 35.38 -3.64 -30.23
N GLY A 57 34.22 -4.25 -30.52
CA GLY A 57 33.77 -5.53 -29.97
C GLY A 57 33.30 -5.46 -28.51
N VAL A 58 32.95 -4.29 -28.02
CA VAL A 58 32.55 -4.09 -26.61
C VAL A 58 31.04 -3.91 -26.48
N ARG A 59 30.42 -4.70 -25.61
CA ARG A 59 28.99 -4.63 -25.24
C ARG A 59 28.81 -3.72 -24.04
N ARG A 60 28.36 -2.50 -24.28
CA ARG A 60 28.24 -1.48 -23.23
C ARG A 60 26.83 -1.38 -22.69
N SER A 61 26.68 -1.37 -21.36
CA SER A 61 25.38 -1.14 -20.72
C SER A 61 25.53 -0.49 -19.34
N ARG A 62 24.47 0.20 -18.90
CA ARG A 62 24.35 0.73 -17.54
C ARG A 62 22.96 0.43 -16.99
N GLY A 63 22.91 -0.46 -16.00
CA GLY A 63 21.71 -0.81 -15.25
C GLY A 63 21.60 -0.07 -13.94
N ALA A 64 20.39 0.12 -13.45
CA ALA A 64 20.14 0.60 -12.10
C ALA A 64 19.26 -0.41 -11.33
N ALA A 65 19.74 -0.88 -10.17
CA ALA A 65 18.91 -1.62 -9.19
C ALA A 65 18.31 -0.61 -8.21
N VAL A 66 16.99 -0.56 -8.15
CA VAL A 66 16.25 0.42 -7.36
C VAL A 66 15.44 -0.29 -6.28
N ARG A 67 15.58 0.18 -5.03
CA ARG A 67 14.80 -0.27 -3.88
C ARG A 67 14.38 0.93 -3.01
N ASN A 68 13.51 0.72 -2.03
CA ASN A 68 13.01 1.81 -1.18
C ASN A 68 14.08 2.38 -0.24
N THR A 69 14.84 1.55 0.50
CA THR A 69 15.82 2.02 1.48
C THR A 69 17.24 1.52 1.21
N TYR A 70 18.26 2.29 1.61
CA TYR A 70 19.66 1.86 1.50
C TYR A 70 20.00 0.64 2.35
N PRO A 71 19.55 0.52 3.61
CA PRO A 71 19.79 -0.69 4.40
C PRO A 71 19.30 -1.95 3.70
N ASP A 72 18.08 -1.96 3.17
CA ASP A 72 17.52 -3.11 2.47
C ASP A 72 18.23 -3.35 1.14
N LEU A 73 18.49 -2.29 0.38
CA LEU A 73 19.21 -2.37 -0.89
C LEU A 73 20.58 -3.04 -0.74
N LEU A 74 21.35 -2.64 0.27
CA LEU A 74 22.72 -3.16 0.48
C LEU A 74 22.74 -4.54 1.15
N SER A 75 21.84 -4.78 2.11
CA SER A 75 21.84 -6.05 2.87
C SER A 75 21.21 -7.22 2.13
N THR A 76 20.42 -6.97 1.09
CA THR A 76 19.75 -8.01 0.31
C THR A 76 20.08 -7.88 -1.18
N THR A 77 19.56 -6.91 -1.90
CA THR A 77 19.65 -6.78 -3.36
C THR A 77 21.08 -6.73 -3.88
N ALA A 78 21.92 -5.87 -3.31
CA ALA A 78 23.31 -5.76 -3.70
C ALA A 78 24.13 -6.98 -3.27
N LYS A 79 23.79 -7.56 -2.11
CA LYS A 79 24.43 -8.79 -1.64
C LYS A 79 24.13 -9.95 -2.58
N ASP A 80 22.86 -10.21 -2.89
CA ASP A 80 22.47 -11.28 -3.81
C ASP A 80 23.12 -11.12 -5.19
N TRP A 81 23.20 -9.88 -5.69
CA TRP A 81 23.92 -9.56 -6.93
C TRP A 81 25.41 -9.87 -6.86
N LEU A 82 26.09 -9.45 -5.80
CA LEU A 82 27.53 -9.67 -5.62
C LEU A 82 27.88 -11.13 -5.32
N ASP A 83 27.02 -11.86 -4.62
CA ASP A 83 27.20 -13.31 -4.41
C ASP A 83 27.17 -14.09 -5.75
N MET A 84 26.45 -13.57 -6.77
CA MET A 84 26.39 -14.19 -8.11
C MET A 84 27.50 -13.69 -9.05
N PHE A 85 27.78 -12.40 -9.07
CA PHE A 85 28.55 -11.75 -10.13
C PHE A 85 29.72 -10.90 -9.62
N GLY A 86 30.02 -10.95 -8.32
CA GLY A 86 31.07 -10.11 -7.70
C GLY A 86 32.44 -10.31 -8.32
N ASP A 87 32.77 -11.53 -8.73
CA ASP A 87 34.08 -11.86 -9.32
C ASP A 87 34.24 -11.36 -10.77
N LEU A 88 33.17 -10.88 -11.42
CA LEU A 88 33.21 -10.38 -12.80
C LEU A 88 33.66 -8.92 -12.91
N GLY A 89 34.02 -8.28 -11.81
CA GLY A 89 34.37 -6.88 -11.87
C GLY A 89 34.74 -6.27 -10.54
N ARG A 90 34.56 -4.96 -10.43
CA ARG A 90 34.96 -4.17 -9.26
C ARG A 90 33.78 -3.48 -8.63
N TRP A 91 33.53 -3.74 -7.35
CA TRP A 91 32.56 -3.02 -6.52
C TRP A 91 33.16 -1.72 -5.98
N VAL A 92 32.46 -0.61 -6.19
CA VAL A 92 32.77 0.69 -5.61
C VAL A 92 31.58 1.10 -4.77
N GLY A 93 31.73 1.09 -3.44
CA GLY A 93 30.65 1.34 -2.53
C GLY A 93 30.78 2.65 -1.78
N GLY A 94 29.66 3.37 -1.64
CA GLY A 94 29.48 4.45 -0.68
C GLY A 94 30.21 5.77 -0.97
N GLY A 95 29.86 6.80 -0.24
CA GLY A 95 30.37 8.15 -0.41
C GLY A 95 29.36 9.08 -1.05
N LEU A 96 29.83 9.98 -1.91
CA LEU A 96 28.97 10.97 -2.61
C LEU A 96 28.18 10.36 -3.78
N GLU A 97 28.67 9.25 -4.34
CA GLU A 97 28.03 8.57 -5.46
C GLU A 97 27.35 7.27 -5.00
N PRO A 98 26.30 6.83 -5.72
CA PRO A 98 25.65 5.55 -5.44
C PRO A 98 26.63 4.38 -5.56
N PRO A 99 26.52 3.35 -4.73
CA PRO A 99 27.30 2.12 -4.88
C PRO A 99 27.11 1.54 -6.28
N THR A 100 28.22 1.14 -6.92
CA THR A 100 28.23 0.65 -8.31
C THR A 100 29.15 -0.55 -8.46
N HIS A 101 28.67 -1.57 -9.15
CA HIS A 101 29.48 -2.69 -9.61
C HIS A 101 29.83 -2.45 -11.09
N TYR A 102 31.11 -2.35 -11.37
CA TYR A 102 31.68 -2.24 -12.71
C TYR A 102 32.12 -3.62 -13.17
N LEU A 103 31.43 -4.17 -14.17
CA LEU A 103 31.71 -5.49 -14.73
C LEU A 103 32.59 -5.36 -15.98
N SER A 104 33.58 -6.27 -16.14
CA SER A 104 34.40 -6.36 -17.33
C SER A 104 34.84 -7.81 -17.52
N PHE A 105 34.32 -8.48 -18.56
CA PHE A 105 34.61 -9.89 -18.85
C PHE A 105 34.40 -10.19 -20.34
N GLU A 106 35.05 -11.25 -20.85
CA GLU A 106 34.97 -11.70 -22.23
C GLU A 106 33.92 -12.81 -22.37
N LEU A 107 33.16 -12.79 -23.46
CA LEU A 107 32.23 -13.84 -23.85
C LEU A 107 32.89 -14.85 -24.81
N GLU A 108 32.28 -16.02 -24.95
CA GLU A 108 32.76 -17.11 -25.85
C GLU A 108 32.90 -16.66 -27.31
N ASP A 109 32.12 -15.66 -27.74
CA ASP A 109 32.20 -15.09 -29.09
C ASP A 109 33.38 -14.11 -29.31
N GLY A 110 34.19 -13.90 -28.30
CA GLY A 110 35.37 -13.01 -28.31
C GLY A 110 35.00 -11.56 -28.08
N THR A 111 33.75 -11.22 -27.80
CA THR A 111 33.32 -9.84 -27.41
C THR A 111 33.49 -9.60 -25.92
N THR A 112 33.71 -8.35 -25.53
CA THR A 112 33.87 -7.95 -24.13
C THR A 112 32.61 -7.26 -23.62
N VAL A 113 32.10 -7.66 -22.45
CA VAL A 113 31.04 -6.96 -21.75
C VAL A 113 31.68 -5.94 -20.81
N GLU A 114 31.37 -4.66 -21.00
CA GLU A 114 31.66 -3.56 -20.07
C GLU A 114 30.35 -2.98 -19.56
N ALA A 115 29.97 -3.32 -18.34
CA ALA A 115 28.67 -2.95 -17.78
C ALA A 115 28.81 -2.29 -16.40
N GLU A 116 27.88 -1.43 -16.10
CA GLU A 116 27.72 -0.79 -14.79
C GLU A 116 26.39 -1.20 -14.18
N MET A 117 26.40 -1.67 -12.95
CA MET A 117 25.18 -1.87 -12.14
C MET A 117 25.18 -0.89 -10.97
N VAL A 118 24.34 0.13 -11.03
CA VAL A 118 24.22 1.20 -10.05
C VAL A 118 23.12 0.87 -9.05
N PHE A 119 23.38 1.00 -7.75
CA PHE A 119 22.43 0.68 -6.69
C PHE A 119 21.88 1.94 -6.04
N ILE A 120 20.56 2.18 -6.11
CA ILE A 120 19.91 3.44 -5.71
C ILE A 120 18.72 3.17 -4.82
N ALA A 121 18.68 3.84 -3.64
CA ALA A 121 17.52 3.82 -2.78
C ALA A 121 16.63 5.04 -2.99
N LEU A 122 15.30 4.80 -3.16
CA LEU A 122 14.29 5.80 -3.47
C LEU A 122 13.03 5.54 -2.63
N ASP A 123 13.01 6.07 -1.40
CA ASP A 123 11.95 5.83 -0.40
C ASP A 123 10.78 6.83 -0.45
N ARG A 124 10.87 7.89 -1.25
CA ARG A 124 9.86 8.94 -1.35
C ARG A 124 9.59 9.35 -2.79
N PRO A 125 8.35 9.78 -3.11
CA PRO A 125 8.03 10.27 -4.46
C PRO A 125 8.95 11.38 -4.95
N GLU A 126 9.38 12.29 -4.06
CA GLU A 126 10.25 13.42 -4.39
C GLU A 126 11.67 13.00 -4.79
N HIS A 127 12.08 11.76 -4.46
CA HIS A 127 13.38 11.21 -4.86
C HIS A 127 13.48 10.92 -6.36
N GLU A 128 12.38 11.00 -7.13
CA GLU A 128 12.43 11.01 -8.59
C GLU A 128 13.45 12.02 -9.14
N ARG A 129 13.67 13.14 -8.41
CA ARG A 129 14.63 14.19 -8.80
C ARG A 129 16.06 13.66 -8.90
N LYS A 130 16.44 12.67 -8.09
CA LYS A 130 17.76 12.04 -8.14
C LYS A 130 18.00 11.31 -9.46
N LEU A 131 16.93 10.91 -10.14
CA LEU A 131 16.98 10.19 -11.40
C LEU A 131 17.11 11.11 -12.63
N ARG A 132 16.81 12.41 -12.51
CA ARG A 132 16.68 13.32 -13.67
C ARG A 132 17.93 13.43 -14.54
N GLY A 133 19.12 13.29 -13.94
CA GLY A 133 20.41 13.34 -14.66
C GLY A 133 20.89 11.98 -15.17
N MET A 134 20.26 10.88 -14.80
CA MET A 134 20.74 9.55 -15.12
C MET A 134 20.50 9.17 -16.58
N GLN A 135 21.44 8.40 -17.10
CA GLN A 135 21.38 7.81 -18.44
C GLN A 135 21.60 6.32 -18.27
N LEU A 136 20.57 5.53 -18.52
CA LEU A 136 20.53 4.10 -18.28
C LEU A 136 20.21 3.33 -19.55
N THR A 137 20.69 2.09 -19.65
CA THR A 137 20.21 1.08 -20.58
C THR A 137 18.92 0.49 -20.05
N PHE A 138 18.91 0.08 -18.77
CA PHE A 138 17.76 -0.54 -18.14
C PHE A 138 17.66 -0.19 -16.64
N ALA A 139 16.49 -0.45 -16.03
CA ALA A 139 16.35 -0.37 -14.60
C ALA A 139 15.62 -1.61 -14.06
N TRP A 140 16.11 -2.12 -12.93
CA TRP A 140 15.52 -3.18 -12.14
C TRP A 140 14.92 -2.60 -10.86
N LEU A 141 13.60 -2.76 -10.69
CA LEU A 141 12.85 -2.34 -9.52
C LEU A 141 12.66 -3.57 -8.61
N ASN A 142 13.44 -3.66 -7.53
CA ASN A 142 13.32 -4.73 -6.56
C ASN A 142 12.29 -4.34 -5.48
N GLU A 143 11.39 -5.26 -5.15
CA GLU A 143 10.22 -5.04 -4.28
C GLU A 143 9.36 -3.86 -4.74
N VAL A 144 8.85 -3.97 -5.96
CA VAL A 144 8.04 -2.93 -6.64
C VAL A 144 6.91 -2.37 -5.78
N LYS A 145 6.29 -3.19 -4.92
CA LYS A 145 5.23 -2.76 -4.00
C LYS A 145 5.66 -1.71 -2.97
N GLU A 146 6.97 -1.53 -2.77
CA GLU A 146 7.52 -0.56 -1.84
C GLU A 146 7.87 0.78 -2.52
N LEU A 147 7.77 0.84 -3.85
CA LEU A 147 8.14 1.99 -4.66
C LEU A 147 6.94 2.81 -5.10
N ALA A 148 7.07 4.13 -5.02
CA ALA A 148 6.02 5.04 -5.48
C ALA A 148 5.94 5.11 -7.02
N LYS A 149 4.74 5.21 -7.58
CA LYS A 149 4.50 5.30 -9.04
C LYS A 149 5.35 6.36 -9.77
N PRO A 150 5.57 7.59 -9.24
CA PRO A 150 6.43 8.59 -9.89
C PRO A 150 7.87 8.13 -10.11
N ILE A 151 8.39 7.20 -9.30
CA ILE A 151 9.72 6.61 -9.47
C ILE A 151 9.75 5.75 -10.74
N LEU A 152 8.73 4.89 -10.92
CA LEU A 152 8.57 4.10 -12.16
C LEU A 152 8.52 5.01 -13.38
N ASP A 153 7.68 6.05 -13.35
CA ASP A 153 7.45 6.96 -14.46
C ASP A 153 8.72 7.73 -14.84
N MET A 154 9.51 8.13 -13.84
CA MET A 154 10.77 8.80 -14.09
C MET A 154 11.83 7.84 -14.65
N LEU A 155 11.95 6.62 -14.13
CA LEU A 155 12.89 5.62 -14.65
C LEU A 155 12.60 5.28 -16.11
N ASP A 156 11.32 5.17 -16.47
CA ASP A 156 10.90 4.90 -17.85
C ASP A 156 11.40 5.96 -18.85
N LEU A 157 11.56 7.20 -18.40
CA LEU A 157 12.14 8.29 -19.19
C LEU A 157 13.68 8.31 -19.16
N ARG A 158 14.33 7.46 -18.35
CA ARG A 158 15.79 7.42 -18.20
C ARG A 158 16.44 6.25 -18.91
N VAL A 159 15.70 5.17 -19.15
CA VAL A 159 16.19 3.99 -19.88
C VAL A 159 16.32 4.26 -21.38
N GLY A 160 17.20 3.52 -22.05
CA GLY A 160 17.49 3.68 -23.47
C GLY A 160 18.38 4.88 -23.80
N ARG A 161 19.03 5.50 -22.79
CA ARG A 161 19.88 6.70 -22.96
C ARG A 161 21.37 6.41 -22.83
N TYR A 162 21.75 5.19 -22.52
CA TYR A 162 23.13 4.74 -22.46
C TYR A 162 23.25 3.42 -23.21
N PRO A 163 24.34 3.22 -23.98
CA PRO A 163 25.38 4.21 -24.33
C PRO A 163 24.84 5.33 -25.22
N LYS A 164 25.57 6.44 -25.28
CA LYS A 164 25.13 7.63 -26.06
C LYS A 164 25.35 7.47 -27.55
N ASP A 165 26.48 6.85 -27.90
CA ASP A 165 26.99 6.81 -29.27
C ASP A 165 26.42 5.63 -30.07
N VAL A 166 25.91 4.60 -29.37
CA VAL A 166 25.29 3.42 -29.97
C VAL A 166 23.93 3.20 -29.29
N ARG A 167 22.87 3.08 -30.07
CA ARG A 167 21.56 2.78 -29.51
C ARG A 167 21.55 1.39 -28.89
N PRO A 168 21.11 1.22 -27.63
CA PRO A 168 21.01 -0.10 -27.02
C PRO A 168 20.09 -1.02 -27.82
N THR A 169 20.48 -2.27 -27.98
CA THR A 169 19.71 -3.32 -28.68
C THR A 169 18.38 -3.59 -27.98
N TRP A 170 18.44 -3.61 -26.65
CA TRP A 170 17.27 -3.67 -25.79
C TRP A 170 17.41 -2.69 -24.63
N TYR A 171 16.32 -2.05 -24.27
CA TYR A 171 16.22 -1.18 -23.10
C TYR A 171 14.83 -1.28 -22.49
N GLY A 172 14.73 -1.03 -21.19
CA GLY A 172 13.44 -1.06 -20.53
C GLY A 172 13.52 -1.15 -19.01
N LEU A 173 12.37 -1.43 -18.42
CA LEU A 173 12.18 -1.64 -16.99
C LEU A 173 11.78 -3.09 -16.72
N PHE A 174 12.27 -3.64 -15.64
CA PHE A 174 11.73 -4.87 -15.09
C PHE A 174 11.76 -4.83 -13.57
N GLY A 175 10.98 -5.68 -12.93
CA GLY A 175 10.93 -5.69 -11.48
C GLY A 175 10.27 -6.92 -10.91
N ASP A 176 10.49 -7.12 -9.63
CA ASP A 176 9.94 -8.22 -8.85
C ASP A 176 9.24 -7.70 -7.60
N THR A 177 8.21 -8.41 -7.16
CA THR A 177 7.43 -8.03 -5.99
C THR A 177 6.70 -9.22 -5.37
N ASN A 178 6.41 -9.13 -4.09
CA ASN A 178 5.33 -9.90 -3.48
C ASN A 178 3.98 -9.22 -3.79
N ALA A 179 2.88 -9.94 -3.59
CA ALA A 179 1.55 -9.42 -3.86
C ALA A 179 1.29 -8.10 -3.10
N PRO A 180 0.98 -7.02 -3.81
CA PRO A 180 0.60 -5.75 -3.20
C PRO A 180 -0.88 -5.75 -2.80
N ASP A 181 -1.33 -4.63 -2.26
CA ASP A 181 -2.73 -4.32 -2.07
C ASP A 181 -3.42 -3.99 -3.42
N SER A 182 -4.72 -4.25 -3.51
CA SER A 182 -5.54 -3.95 -4.69
C SER A 182 -5.66 -2.45 -5.02
N ASP A 183 -5.29 -1.53 -4.12
CA ASP A 183 -5.22 -0.09 -4.43
C ASP A 183 -3.83 0.35 -4.89
N HIS A 184 -2.86 -0.54 -4.83
CA HIS A 184 -1.51 -0.23 -5.25
C HIS A 184 -1.46 -0.02 -6.78
N TRP A 185 -0.66 0.93 -7.25
CA TRP A 185 -0.52 1.23 -8.66
C TRP A 185 -0.13 0.02 -9.53
N TYR A 186 0.60 -0.96 -8.94
CA TYR A 186 0.93 -2.21 -9.61
C TYR A 186 -0.33 -3.01 -9.96
N TYR A 187 -1.26 -3.15 -8.99
CA TYR A 187 -2.53 -3.85 -9.22
C TYR A 187 -3.34 -3.16 -10.32
N VAL A 188 -3.43 -1.82 -10.26
CA VAL A 188 -4.16 -1.03 -11.27
C VAL A 188 -3.58 -1.26 -12.66
N LEU A 189 -2.24 -1.29 -12.80
CA LEU A 189 -1.61 -1.57 -14.10
C LEU A 189 -1.77 -3.03 -14.54
N ALA A 190 -1.60 -3.99 -13.62
CA ALA A 190 -1.60 -5.41 -13.95
C ALA A 190 -3.00 -5.99 -14.20
N GLU A 191 -4.02 -5.53 -13.46
CA GLU A 191 -5.34 -6.15 -13.48
C GLU A 191 -6.43 -5.28 -14.12
N GLU A 192 -6.32 -3.95 -13.99
CA GLU A 192 -7.36 -3.03 -14.46
C GLU A 192 -6.99 -2.39 -15.81
N THR A 193 -5.86 -1.69 -15.88
CA THR A 193 -5.50 -0.87 -17.05
C THR A 193 -4.86 -1.67 -18.18
N LYS A 194 -3.99 -2.62 -17.83
CA LYS A 194 -3.25 -3.50 -18.76
C LYS A 194 -2.66 -2.77 -19.97
N PRO A 195 -1.80 -1.75 -19.73
CA PRO A 195 -1.33 -0.89 -20.81
C PRO A 195 -0.44 -1.68 -21.78
N GLU A 196 -0.48 -1.30 -23.04
CA GLU A 196 0.36 -1.89 -24.07
C GLU A 196 1.86 -1.72 -23.75
N GLY A 197 2.68 -2.72 -24.07
CA GLY A 197 4.11 -2.74 -23.79
C GLY A 197 4.49 -3.17 -22.37
N TYR A 198 3.52 -3.48 -21.51
CA TYR A 198 3.73 -4.09 -20.20
C TYR A 198 3.47 -5.60 -20.26
N ALA A 199 4.31 -6.36 -19.56
CA ALA A 199 4.12 -7.80 -19.32
C ALA A 199 4.15 -8.07 -17.82
N PHE A 200 3.11 -8.74 -17.32
CA PHE A 200 2.98 -9.10 -15.91
C PHE A 200 2.99 -10.63 -15.79
N PHE A 201 3.91 -11.13 -14.99
CA PHE A 201 4.09 -12.54 -14.69
C PHE A 201 3.65 -12.79 -13.26
N ARG A 202 2.84 -13.82 -13.06
CA ARG A 202 2.34 -14.18 -11.73
C ARG A 202 2.67 -15.63 -11.45
N GLN A 203 3.58 -15.86 -10.51
CA GLN A 203 3.91 -17.21 -10.05
C GLN A 203 2.74 -17.83 -9.29
N PRO A 204 2.63 -19.17 -9.30
CA PRO A 204 1.76 -19.87 -8.37
C PRO A 204 2.10 -19.50 -6.92
N GLY A 205 1.11 -19.49 -6.03
CA GLY A 205 1.36 -19.35 -4.60
C GLY A 205 2.21 -20.52 -4.07
N GLY A 206 3.02 -20.30 -3.06
CA GLY A 206 3.71 -21.35 -2.31
C GLY A 206 2.74 -22.19 -1.49
N VAL A 207 1.57 -21.63 -1.19
CA VAL A 207 0.44 -22.31 -0.54
C VAL A 207 -0.83 -22.02 -1.32
N VAL A 208 -1.81 -22.93 -1.21
CA VAL A 208 -3.11 -22.84 -1.85
C VAL A 208 -4.21 -23.22 -0.85
N ARG A 209 -5.43 -22.71 -1.07
CA ARG A 209 -6.56 -23.02 -0.20
C ARG A 209 -7.13 -24.41 -0.50
N ASP A 210 -7.36 -25.18 0.58
CA ASP A 210 -8.14 -26.41 0.56
C ASP A 210 -9.25 -26.26 1.63
N GLY A 211 -10.45 -25.88 1.19
CA GLY A 211 -11.54 -25.49 2.07
C GLY A 211 -11.17 -24.27 2.95
N ASP A 212 -11.19 -24.45 4.26
CA ASP A 212 -10.84 -23.41 5.24
C ASP A 212 -9.35 -23.43 5.66
N ARG A 213 -8.54 -24.30 5.06
CA ARG A 213 -7.13 -24.46 5.41
C ARG A 213 -6.22 -24.01 4.28
N TRP A 214 -5.00 -23.64 4.64
CA TRP A 214 -3.90 -23.45 3.72
C TRP A 214 -3.06 -24.73 3.68
N ILE A 215 -2.73 -25.20 2.49
CA ILE A 215 -1.81 -26.33 2.24
C ILE A 215 -0.68 -25.88 1.31
N VAL A 216 0.43 -26.59 1.33
CA VAL A 216 1.52 -26.35 0.38
C VAL A 216 1.00 -26.59 -1.03
N ASN A 217 1.28 -25.67 -1.92
CA ASN A 217 0.88 -25.79 -3.32
C ASN A 217 1.84 -26.73 -4.06
N PRO A 218 1.36 -27.83 -4.65
CA PRO A 218 2.21 -28.73 -5.41
C PRO A 218 2.82 -28.08 -6.67
N ASP A 219 2.18 -27.02 -7.20
CA ASP A 219 2.65 -26.28 -8.38
C ASP A 219 3.55 -25.10 -8.02
N ALA A 220 3.94 -24.92 -6.76
CA ALA A 220 4.79 -23.83 -6.34
C ALA A 220 6.17 -23.90 -7.00
N GLU A 221 6.64 -22.77 -7.51
CA GLU A 221 7.95 -22.66 -8.13
C GLU A 221 9.08 -22.57 -7.09
N ASN A 222 10.29 -22.96 -7.46
CA ASN A 222 11.52 -22.86 -6.66
C ASN A 222 11.54 -23.68 -5.36
N ILE A 223 10.65 -24.66 -5.19
CA ILE A 223 10.57 -25.47 -3.95
C ILE A 223 11.89 -26.22 -3.69
N ASP A 224 12.52 -26.78 -4.71
CA ASP A 224 13.73 -27.60 -4.58
C ASP A 224 14.94 -26.80 -4.03
N ASN A 225 14.92 -25.49 -4.16
CA ASN A 225 15.96 -24.60 -3.63
C ASN A 225 15.65 -24.09 -2.20
N LEU A 226 14.51 -24.46 -1.65
CA LEU A 226 14.10 -24.02 -0.31
C LEU A 226 14.46 -25.08 0.76
N PRO A 227 14.70 -24.65 2.01
CA PRO A 227 14.84 -25.59 3.12
C PRO A 227 13.61 -26.49 3.25
N PRO A 228 13.78 -27.74 3.71
CA PRO A 228 12.67 -28.66 3.92
C PRO A 228 11.55 -28.04 4.77
N ARG A 229 10.29 -28.25 4.36
CA ARG A 229 9.11 -27.74 5.04
C ARG A 229 9.06 -26.20 5.15
N TYR A 230 9.61 -25.49 4.16
CA TYR A 230 9.68 -24.02 4.17
C TYR A 230 8.28 -23.38 4.31
N TYR A 231 7.34 -23.79 3.49
CA TYR A 231 5.99 -23.23 3.50
C TYR A 231 5.15 -23.69 4.68
N GLU A 232 5.27 -24.95 5.12
CA GLU A 232 4.58 -25.42 6.34
C GLU A 232 5.02 -24.61 7.56
N ARG A 233 6.33 -24.46 7.76
CA ARG A 233 6.89 -23.63 8.84
C ARG A 233 6.50 -22.17 8.69
N GLY A 234 6.43 -21.67 7.45
CA GLY A 234 5.99 -20.31 7.14
C GLY A 234 4.55 -20.01 7.54
N MET A 235 3.70 -21.02 7.54
CA MET A 235 2.30 -20.89 7.96
C MET A 235 2.10 -20.94 9.48
N GLU A 236 3.00 -21.59 10.23
CA GLU A 236 2.89 -21.81 11.66
C GLU A 236 2.75 -20.47 12.43
N GLY A 237 1.65 -20.30 13.17
CA GLY A 237 1.38 -19.11 13.99
C GLY A 237 1.11 -17.82 13.21
N LYS A 238 0.93 -17.88 11.90
CA LYS A 238 0.63 -16.69 11.09
C LYS A 238 -0.87 -16.49 10.92
N LYS A 239 -1.26 -15.20 10.82
CA LYS A 239 -2.64 -14.82 10.50
C LYS A 239 -3.00 -15.20 9.08
N PHE A 240 -4.27 -15.47 8.83
CA PHE A 240 -4.81 -15.85 7.54
C PHE A 240 -4.41 -14.88 6.41
N ASP A 241 -4.60 -13.58 6.61
CA ASP A 241 -4.28 -12.56 5.60
C ASP A 241 -2.78 -12.45 5.31
N TRP A 242 -1.95 -12.68 6.33
CA TRP A 242 -0.51 -12.72 6.14
C TRP A 242 -0.09 -13.91 5.24
N ILE A 243 -0.66 -15.09 5.49
CA ILE A 243 -0.41 -16.29 4.67
C ILE A 243 -0.91 -16.05 3.25
N LYS A 244 -2.12 -15.52 3.09
CA LYS A 244 -2.74 -15.19 1.81
C LYS A 244 -1.81 -14.34 0.93
N VAL A 245 -1.30 -13.24 1.47
CA VAL A 245 -0.49 -12.27 0.72
C VAL A 245 0.94 -12.78 0.51
N ASN A 246 1.60 -13.23 1.57
CA ASN A 246 3.04 -13.50 1.53
C ASN A 246 3.39 -14.90 1.01
N LEU A 247 2.54 -15.88 1.26
CA LEU A 247 2.76 -17.27 0.83
C LEU A 247 1.80 -17.69 -0.28
N GLY A 248 0.56 -17.23 -0.26
CA GLY A 248 -0.45 -17.54 -1.27
C GLY A 248 -0.35 -16.71 -2.55
N ASN A 249 0.48 -15.68 -2.57
CA ASN A 249 0.63 -14.75 -3.71
C ASN A 249 -0.71 -14.16 -4.19
N GLU A 250 -1.58 -13.85 -3.23
CA GLU A 250 -2.87 -13.22 -3.50
C GLU A 250 -2.84 -11.75 -3.09
N TYR A 251 -3.45 -10.91 -3.90
CA TYR A 251 -3.61 -9.48 -3.58
C TYR A 251 -4.31 -9.32 -2.24
N GLY A 252 -3.81 -8.41 -1.41
CA GLY A 252 -4.39 -8.18 -0.11
C GLY A 252 -3.59 -7.19 0.74
N PHE A 253 -4.19 -6.82 1.86
CA PHE A 253 -3.63 -5.90 2.82
C PHE A 253 -3.17 -6.65 4.08
N VAL A 254 -1.91 -6.47 4.45
CA VAL A 254 -1.35 -7.03 5.69
C VAL A 254 -1.18 -5.91 6.70
N VAL A 255 -1.83 -6.04 7.84
CA VAL A 255 -1.78 -5.07 8.94
C VAL A 255 -0.46 -5.22 9.69
N ASP A 256 0.36 -4.19 9.68
CA ASP A 256 1.53 -4.08 10.57
C ASP A 256 1.22 -3.13 11.74
N GLY A 257 0.54 -3.64 12.75
CA GLY A 257 0.13 -2.87 13.91
C GLY A 257 -1.10 -3.45 14.61
N LYS A 258 -1.56 -2.76 15.68
CA LYS A 258 -2.82 -3.08 16.35
C LYS A 258 -3.93 -2.22 15.71
N PRO A 259 -4.94 -2.81 15.04
CA PRO A 259 -6.06 -2.05 14.49
C PRO A 259 -6.73 -1.15 15.54
N VAL A 260 -7.16 0.03 15.13
CA VAL A 260 -7.97 0.92 15.99
C VAL A 260 -9.34 0.31 16.23
N HIS A 261 -9.91 -0.36 15.22
CA HIS A 261 -11.21 -1.03 15.26
C HIS A 261 -11.05 -2.54 15.06
N PRO A 262 -10.61 -3.30 16.08
CA PRO A 262 -10.28 -4.72 15.94
C PRO A 262 -11.50 -5.62 15.68
N ASP A 263 -12.70 -5.13 15.97
CA ASP A 263 -13.96 -5.89 15.80
C ASP A 263 -14.50 -5.81 14.34
N TYR A 264 -13.87 -5.03 13.47
CA TYR A 264 -14.24 -5.02 12.06
C TYR A 264 -13.73 -6.26 11.34
N ALA A 265 -14.64 -6.95 10.68
CA ALA A 265 -14.32 -8.02 9.74
C ALA A 265 -15.04 -7.78 8.40
N ASP A 266 -14.31 -7.72 7.32
CA ASP A 266 -14.86 -7.41 5.99
C ASP A 266 -15.93 -8.43 5.56
N SER A 267 -15.73 -9.71 5.89
CA SER A 267 -16.70 -10.78 5.64
C SER A 267 -18.05 -10.62 6.35
N LEU A 268 -18.07 -9.89 7.47
CA LEU A 268 -19.27 -9.66 8.27
C LEU A 268 -19.89 -8.29 8.01
N HIS A 269 -19.04 -7.24 7.92
CA HIS A 269 -19.46 -5.84 7.90
C HIS A 269 -19.52 -5.22 6.51
N CYS A 270 -18.99 -5.88 5.46
CA CYS A 270 -19.04 -5.41 4.08
C CYS A 270 -20.10 -6.17 3.30
N LYS A 271 -21.19 -5.46 2.94
CA LYS A 271 -22.28 -6.01 2.12
C LYS A 271 -22.80 -4.93 1.16
N PRO A 272 -23.25 -5.31 -0.04
CA PRO A 272 -23.99 -4.39 -0.89
C PRO A 272 -25.38 -4.12 -0.29
N PHE A 273 -25.81 -2.87 -0.35
CA PHE A 273 -27.14 -2.43 0.05
C PHE A 273 -27.49 -1.10 -0.64
N GLU A 274 -28.77 -0.81 -0.73
CA GLU A 274 -29.28 0.47 -1.21
C GLU A 274 -29.78 1.33 -0.05
N LEU A 275 -29.67 2.66 -0.21
CA LEU A 275 -30.20 3.62 0.74
C LEU A 275 -31.68 3.93 0.47
N SER A 276 -32.42 4.23 1.51
CA SER A 276 -33.84 4.61 1.39
C SER A 276 -33.99 6.13 1.28
N LYS A 277 -34.72 6.60 0.26
CA LYS A 277 -35.05 8.03 0.12
C LYS A 277 -35.93 8.58 1.27
N ALA A 278 -36.59 7.70 2.01
CA ALA A 278 -37.38 8.09 3.18
C ALA A 278 -36.54 8.41 4.43
N LEU A 279 -35.23 8.13 4.39
CA LEU A 279 -34.33 8.39 5.49
C LEU A 279 -33.27 9.42 5.08
N PRO A 280 -32.93 10.37 5.95
CA PRO A 280 -31.93 11.37 5.62
C PRO A 280 -30.51 10.80 5.68
N LEU A 281 -29.59 11.44 4.95
CA LEU A 281 -28.17 11.18 4.98
C LEU A 281 -27.50 11.81 6.20
N TRP A 282 -26.48 11.16 6.69
CA TRP A 282 -25.54 11.68 7.67
C TRP A 282 -24.14 11.70 7.03
N ILE A 283 -23.39 12.77 7.28
CA ILE A 283 -22.08 12.97 6.69
C ILE A 283 -21.07 13.24 7.80
N GLY A 284 -19.98 12.48 7.81
CA GLY A 284 -18.81 12.74 8.65
C GLY A 284 -17.67 13.28 7.80
N MET A 285 -16.88 14.21 8.34
CA MET A 285 -15.77 14.82 7.62
C MET A 285 -14.53 14.91 8.51
N ASP A 286 -13.39 14.72 7.89
CA ASP A 286 -12.09 15.09 8.48
C ASP A 286 -11.38 16.08 7.57
N PHE A 287 -10.78 17.12 8.18
CA PHE A 287 -10.13 18.21 7.47
C PHE A 287 -8.62 18.10 7.62
N GLY A 288 -7.91 18.22 6.53
CA GLY A 288 -6.45 18.16 6.49
C GLY A 288 -5.96 18.31 5.07
N LEU A 289 -4.70 17.96 4.82
CA LEU A 289 -4.13 17.90 3.47
C LEU A 289 -4.72 16.75 2.63
N THR A 290 -5.34 15.78 3.29
CA THR A 290 -6.07 14.66 2.66
C THR A 290 -7.49 14.65 3.24
N PRO A 291 -8.35 15.61 2.86
CA PRO A 291 -9.69 15.68 3.40
C PRO A 291 -10.51 14.46 2.97
N ALA A 292 -11.36 14.00 3.89
CA ALA A 292 -12.23 12.85 3.67
C ALA A 292 -13.66 13.15 4.14
N ALA A 293 -14.65 12.60 3.44
CA ALA A 293 -16.05 12.56 3.87
C ALA A 293 -16.58 11.13 3.75
N VAL A 294 -17.43 10.75 4.70
CA VAL A 294 -18.15 9.48 4.73
C VAL A 294 -19.63 9.76 4.76
N ILE A 295 -20.39 9.12 3.89
CA ILE A 295 -21.84 9.33 3.72
C ILE A 295 -22.58 8.05 4.05
N GLY A 296 -23.57 8.13 4.94
CA GLY A 296 -24.37 7.00 5.33
C GLY A 296 -25.76 7.38 5.83
N GLN A 297 -26.53 6.35 6.18
CA GLN A 297 -27.86 6.47 6.77
C GLN A 297 -27.95 5.75 8.11
N ARG A 298 -28.75 6.32 9.01
CA ARG A 298 -29.17 5.64 10.23
C ARG A 298 -30.53 4.99 10.00
N LYS A 299 -30.63 3.69 10.24
CA LYS A 299 -31.92 2.98 10.20
C LYS A 299 -32.78 3.31 11.42
N PRO A 300 -34.11 3.22 11.34
CA PRO A 300 -35.00 3.50 12.47
C PRO A 300 -34.67 2.72 13.73
N MET A 301 -34.26 1.46 13.59
CA MET A 301 -33.84 0.60 14.71
C MET A 301 -32.42 0.87 15.22
N GLY A 302 -31.72 1.89 14.66
CA GLY A 302 -30.41 2.35 15.15
C GLY A 302 -29.19 1.77 14.43
N GLY A 303 -29.37 0.96 13.39
CA GLY A 303 -28.25 0.47 12.57
C GLY A 303 -27.73 1.51 11.58
N TRP A 304 -26.46 1.41 11.21
CA TRP A 304 -25.78 2.28 10.25
C TRP A 304 -25.49 1.59 8.94
N ARG A 305 -25.62 2.33 7.86
CA ARG A 305 -25.34 1.91 6.49
C ARG A 305 -24.48 2.97 5.82
N ILE A 306 -23.17 2.73 5.76
CA ILE A 306 -22.20 3.63 5.14
C ILE A 306 -22.10 3.30 3.65
N ARG A 307 -22.61 4.18 2.78
CA ARG A 307 -22.80 3.89 1.35
C ARG A 307 -21.66 4.40 0.47
N SER A 308 -21.08 5.55 0.77
CA SER A 308 -20.00 6.10 -0.04
C SER A 308 -19.00 6.90 0.78
N GLU A 309 -17.84 7.09 0.20
CA GLU A 309 -16.75 7.91 0.70
C GLU A 309 -16.27 8.88 -0.39
N VAL A 310 -15.80 10.03 0.03
CA VAL A 310 -15.07 10.98 -0.83
C VAL A 310 -13.74 11.24 -0.17
N VAL A 311 -12.65 10.83 -0.80
CA VAL A 311 -11.29 11.01 -0.29
C VAL A 311 -10.49 11.79 -1.33
N ALA A 312 -9.80 12.85 -0.90
CA ALA A 312 -8.97 13.65 -1.77
C ALA A 312 -7.55 13.79 -1.21
N THR A 313 -6.58 13.99 -2.08
CA THR A 313 -5.18 14.20 -1.69
C THR A 313 -4.76 15.61 -2.09
N SER A 314 -4.07 16.30 -1.19
CA SER A 314 -3.54 17.66 -1.41
C SER A 314 -4.63 18.67 -1.87
N MET A 315 -5.79 18.63 -1.23
CA MET A 315 -6.95 19.45 -1.59
C MET A 315 -7.40 20.29 -0.40
N GLY A 316 -7.51 21.61 -0.59
CA GLY A 316 -8.05 22.51 0.44
C GLY A 316 -9.57 22.41 0.58
N ALA A 317 -10.10 22.83 1.74
CA ALA A 317 -11.50 22.70 2.12
C ALA A 317 -12.51 23.27 1.10
N ARG A 318 -12.18 24.38 0.40
CA ARG A 318 -13.06 24.98 -0.62
C ARG A 318 -13.25 24.04 -1.83
N LYS A 319 -12.16 23.49 -2.36
CA LYS A 319 -12.23 22.54 -3.51
C LYS A 319 -12.92 21.24 -3.09
N PHE A 320 -12.61 20.76 -1.90
CA PHE A 320 -13.23 19.55 -1.35
C PHE A 320 -14.75 19.73 -1.15
N GLY A 321 -15.21 20.89 -0.68
CA GLY A 321 -16.63 21.19 -0.59
C GLY A 321 -17.34 21.17 -1.94
N ILE A 322 -16.70 21.66 -3.00
CA ILE A 322 -17.24 21.57 -4.37
C ILE A 322 -17.36 20.12 -4.83
N GLU A 323 -16.32 19.32 -4.59
CA GLU A 323 -16.31 17.90 -4.94
C GLU A 323 -17.38 17.12 -4.18
N LEU A 324 -17.52 17.35 -2.87
CA LEU A 324 -18.56 16.73 -2.07
C LEU A 324 -19.97 17.13 -2.58
N LYS A 325 -20.16 18.39 -2.96
CA LYS A 325 -21.44 18.86 -3.50
C LYS A 325 -21.77 18.18 -4.83
N ARG A 326 -20.78 18.02 -5.71
CA ARG A 326 -20.92 17.30 -6.96
C ARG A 326 -21.29 15.83 -6.71
N HIS A 327 -20.57 15.16 -5.82
CA HIS A 327 -20.84 13.76 -5.44
C HIS A 327 -22.26 13.58 -4.89
N LEU A 328 -22.71 14.46 -3.99
CA LEU A 328 -24.07 14.40 -3.46
C LEU A 328 -25.13 14.62 -4.52
N ALA A 329 -24.92 15.54 -5.46
CA ALA A 329 -25.87 15.81 -6.53
C ALA A 329 -25.95 14.66 -7.55
N GLU A 330 -24.85 14.01 -7.85
CA GLU A 330 -24.77 12.90 -8.80
C GLU A 330 -25.30 11.58 -8.21
N ILE A 331 -24.91 11.25 -6.98
CA ILE A 331 -25.19 9.94 -6.38
C ILE A 331 -26.48 9.95 -5.54
N TYR A 332 -26.81 11.09 -4.91
CA TYR A 332 -27.91 11.21 -3.95
C TYR A 332 -28.96 12.27 -4.33
N PRO A 333 -29.44 12.32 -5.59
CA PRO A 333 -30.42 13.33 -5.96
C PRO A 333 -31.72 13.16 -5.17
N GLY A 334 -32.14 14.26 -4.49
CA GLY A 334 -33.38 14.31 -3.71
C GLY A 334 -33.31 13.65 -2.32
N PHE A 335 -32.12 13.30 -1.83
CA PHE A 335 -31.97 12.91 -0.43
C PHE A 335 -31.84 14.15 0.47
N GLU A 336 -32.48 14.12 1.63
CA GLU A 336 -32.29 15.09 2.69
C GLU A 336 -31.01 14.77 3.48
N VAL A 337 -30.35 15.79 4.05
CA VAL A 337 -29.17 15.65 4.92
C VAL A 337 -29.56 16.01 6.34
N ALA A 338 -29.50 15.05 7.27
CA ALA A 338 -29.83 15.25 8.69
C ALA A 338 -28.73 16.02 9.44
N GLY A 339 -27.47 15.85 9.05
CA GLY A 339 -26.36 16.54 9.68
C GLY A 339 -25.02 16.22 9.03
N ILE A 340 -24.13 17.21 9.12
CA ILE A 340 -22.74 17.11 8.66
C ILE A 340 -21.85 17.45 9.85
N TYR A 341 -20.99 16.53 10.24
CA TYR A 341 -20.13 16.65 11.40
C TYR A 341 -18.66 16.42 11.04
N GLY A 342 -17.79 17.26 11.59
CA GLY A 342 -16.35 17.13 11.34
C GLY A 342 -15.51 17.31 12.59
N ASP A 343 -14.18 17.21 12.42
CA ASP A 343 -13.22 17.44 13.49
C ASP A 343 -13.46 18.80 14.15
N PRO A 344 -13.70 18.88 15.47
CA PRO A 344 -13.81 20.14 16.20
C PRO A 344 -12.60 21.08 16.02
N ALA A 345 -11.40 20.54 15.74
CA ALA A 345 -10.21 21.34 15.44
C ALA A 345 -10.37 22.17 14.15
N GLY A 346 -11.24 21.75 13.23
CA GLY A 346 -11.57 22.51 12.01
C GLY A 346 -12.31 23.83 12.24
N ASP A 347 -12.70 24.15 13.49
CA ASP A 347 -13.26 25.46 13.89
C ASP A 347 -12.18 26.40 14.47
N GLN A 348 -10.95 25.90 14.67
CA GLN A 348 -9.81 26.71 15.12
C GLN A 348 -9.22 27.48 13.94
N ARG A 349 -8.90 28.76 14.16
CA ARG A 349 -8.29 29.62 13.15
C ARG A 349 -6.89 29.10 12.78
N SER A 350 -6.61 29.01 11.50
CA SER A 350 -5.25 28.77 11.00
C SER A 350 -4.40 30.02 11.25
N GLN A 351 -3.18 29.86 11.74
CA GLN A 351 -2.23 30.99 11.91
C GLN A 351 -1.77 31.62 10.58
N ALA A 352 -2.07 30.95 9.44
CA ALA A 352 -1.64 31.40 8.10
C ALA A 352 -2.74 32.12 7.31
N ASP A 353 -4.04 31.97 7.68
CA ASP A 353 -5.16 32.62 7.00
C ASP A 353 -6.17 33.08 8.06
N ASP A 354 -6.20 34.37 8.35
CA ASP A 354 -6.89 34.97 9.48
C ASP A 354 -8.43 34.94 9.37
N GLU A 355 -9.01 34.50 8.25
CA GLU A 355 -10.45 34.71 8.01
C GLU A 355 -11.31 33.46 7.78
N ASP A 356 -10.79 32.32 7.29
CA ASP A 356 -11.66 31.20 6.87
C ASP A 356 -11.32 29.86 7.51
N THR A 357 -12.13 29.45 8.48
CA THR A 357 -12.08 28.06 9.00
C THR A 357 -12.72 27.07 8.00
N PRO A 358 -12.33 25.78 7.97
CA PRO A 358 -12.97 24.77 7.13
C PRO A 358 -14.50 24.77 7.24
N PHE A 359 -15.05 24.92 8.43
CA PHE A 359 -16.51 24.99 8.63
C PHE A 359 -17.15 26.25 8.02
N ARG A 360 -16.48 27.41 8.08
CA ARG A 360 -16.99 28.63 7.41
C ARG A 360 -17.00 28.46 5.90
N ILE A 361 -15.93 27.90 5.35
CA ILE A 361 -15.83 27.62 3.91
C ILE A 361 -16.96 26.69 3.45
N LEU A 362 -17.24 25.63 4.20
CA LEU A 362 -18.31 24.69 3.87
C LEU A 362 -19.70 25.31 4.00
N ARG A 363 -19.92 26.13 5.04
CA ARG A 363 -21.19 26.87 5.19
C ARG A 363 -21.39 27.86 4.04
N ALA A 364 -20.34 28.55 3.61
CA ALA A 364 -20.40 29.40 2.42
C ALA A 364 -20.69 28.61 1.13
N ALA A 365 -20.31 27.34 1.06
CA ALA A 365 -20.65 26.44 -0.03
C ALA A 365 -22.09 25.85 0.07
N GLY A 366 -22.83 26.21 1.13
CA GLY A 366 -24.22 25.78 1.35
C GLY A 366 -24.37 24.51 2.18
N PHE A 367 -23.35 24.08 2.93
CA PHE A 367 -23.42 22.95 3.85
C PHE A 367 -23.65 23.44 5.29
N GLU A 368 -24.60 22.84 6.00
CA GLU A 368 -24.76 23.06 7.44
C GLU A 368 -23.80 22.21 8.26
N ALA A 369 -22.52 22.36 8.03
CA ALA A 369 -21.49 21.62 8.73
C ALA A 369 -21.26 22.15 10.15
N LYS A 370 -21.13 21.22 11.11
CA LYS A 370 -20.96 21.48 12.54
C LYS A 370 -19.78 20.71 13.11
N PRO A 371 -19.07 21.24 14.12
CA PRO A 371 -18.13 20.46 14.88
C PRO A 371 -18.81 19.25 15.52
N ALA A 372 -18.14 18.11 15.54
CA ALA A 372 -18.60 16.96 16.31
C ALA A 372 -18.64 17.30 17.83
N PRO A 373 -19.54 16.70 18.61
CA PRO A 373 -19.71 17.02 20.04
C PRO A 373 -18.47 16.80 20.90
N THR A 374 -17.55 15.96 20.45
CA THR A 374 -16.30 15.64 21.17
C THR A 374 -15.19 15.23 20.21
N ASN A 375 -13.94 15.50 20.60
CA ASN A 375 -12.73 15.00 19.97
C ASN A 375 -12.00 13.95 20.84
N ASP A 376 -12.60 13.51 21.93
CA ASP A 376 -12.04 12.44 22.78
C ASP A 376 -11.95 11.14 21.97
N THR A 377 -10.72 10.66 21.80
CA THR A 377 -10.43 9.47 20.99
C THR A 377 -11.12 8.21 21.52
N SER A 378 -11.26 8.07 22.85
CA SER A 378 -11.92 6.92 23.43
C SER A 378 -13.42 6.88 23.13
N LEU A 379 -14.07 8.06 23.07
CA LEU A 379 -15.47 8.18 22.71
C LEU A 379 -15.68 7.99 21.20
N ARG A 380 -14.75 8.49 20.38
CA ARG A 380 -14.81 8.32 18.93
C ARG A 380 -14.63 6.84 18.54
N TYR A 381 -13.62 6.17 19.10
CA TYR A 381 -13.37 4.75 18.84
C TYR A 381 -14.53 3.88 19.35
N GLY A 382 -14.93 4.09 20.59
CA GLY A 382 -16.04 3.34 21.19
C GLY A 382 -17.37 3.50 20.44
N ALA A 383 -17.65 4.65 19.84
CA ALA A 383 -18.87 4.84 19.04
C ALA A 383 -18.89 3.94 17.79
N VAL A 384 -17.73 3.73 17.17
CA VAL A 384 -17.60 2.81 16.03
C VAL A 384 -17.64 1.35 16.50
N ASP A 385 -16.87 1.01 17.55
CA ASP A 385 -16.77 -0.37 18.05
C ASP A 385 -18.13 -0.89 18.58
N GLU A 386 -18.91 -0.05 19.28
CA GLU A 386 -20.27 -0.41 19.66
C GLU A 386 -21.20 -0.63 18.45
N ALA A 387 -21.06 0.19 17.42
CA ALA A 387 -21.85 0.03 16.20
C ALA A 387 -21.46 -1.24 15.43
N LEU A 388 -20.18 -1.62 15.44
CA LEU A 388 -19.69 -2.85 14.82
C LEU A 388 -20.19 -4.10 15.57
N THR A 389 -20.09 -4.11 16.90
CA THR A 389 -20.40 -5.31 17.72
C THR A 389 -21.88 -5.50 17.97
N ARG A 390 -22.67 -4.44 17.87
CA ARG A 390 -24.14 -4.49 18.08
C ARG A 390 -24.82 -5.26 16.95
N ILE A 391 -25.69 -6.19 17.29
CA ILE A 391 -26.54 -6.92 16.35
C ILE A 391 -27.96 -6.33 16.38
N ILE A 392 -28.50 -6.00 15.21
CA ILE A 392 -29.84 -5.45 15.02
C ILE A 392 -30.52 -6.24 13.90
N ASP A 393 -31.65 -6.86 14.20
CA ASP A 393 -32.41 -7.70 13.26
C ASP A 393 -31.55 -8.78 12.57
N GLY A 394 -30.59 -9.37 13.32
CA GLY A 394 -29.69 -10.41 12.81
C GLY A 394 -28.52 -9.90 11.95
N GLU A 395 -28.37 -8.57 11.80
CA GLU A 395 -27.26 -7.95 11.08
C GLU A 395 -26.39 -7.08 12.00
N PRO A 396 -25.10 -6.87 11.64
CA PRO A 396 -24.26 -5.91 12.34
C PRO A 396 -24.87 -4.50 12.33
N GLY A 397 -24.71 -3.80 13.46
CA GLY A 397 -25.20 -2.44 13.61
C GLY A 397 -24.48 -1.43 12.69
N LEU A 398 -23.32 -1.74 12.17
CA LEU A 398 -22.61 -0.97 11.15
C LEU A 398 -22.30 -1.86 9.95
N LEU A 399 -22.85 -1.50 8.78
CA LEU A 399 -22.45 -2.07 7.49
C LEU A 399 -21.83 -1.01 6.59
N VAL A 400 -20.79 -1.43 5.87
CA VAL A 400 -20.05 -0.62 4.91
C VAL A 400 -20.26 -1.19 3.50
N HIS A 401 -20.59 -0.34 2.54
CA HIS A 401 -20.77 -0.77 1.16
C HIS A 401 -19.43 -1.14 0.51
N PRO A 402 -19.37 -2.14 -0.39
CA PRO A 402 -18.13 -2.54 -1.09
C PRO A 402 -17.39 -1.37 -1.77
N ASP A 403 -18.09 -0.36 -2.25
CA ASP A 403 -17.51 0.82 -2.91
C ASP A 403 -16.70 1.72 -1.96
N CYS A 404 -16.90 1.63 -0.64
CA CYS A 404 -16.11 2.36 0.37
C CYS A 404 -14.74 1.69 0.59
N ARG A 405 -13.91 1.63 -0.45
CA ARG A 405 -12.66 0.88 -0.47
C ARG A 405 -11.66 1.35 0.57
N THR A 406 -11.51 2.68 0.71
CA THR A 406 -10.56 3.29 1.64
C THR A 406 -11.00 3.11 3.10
N LEU A 407 -12.27 3.31 3.39
CA LEU A 407 -12.83 3.09 4.73
C LEU A 407 -12.73 1.63 5.17
N ARG A 408 -13.07 0.69 4.29
CA ARG A 408 -12.93 -0.75 4.56
C ARG A 408 -11.51 -1.11 4.95
N LYS A 409 -10.52 -0.61 4.21
CA LYS A 409 -9.10 -0.80 4.55
C LYS A 409 -8.69 -0.13 5.83
N ALA A 410 -9.17 1.09 6.06
CA ALA A 410 -8.94 1.79 7.30
C ALA A 410 -9.44 0.97 8.50
N LEU A 411 -10.67 0.45 8.44
CA LEU A 411 -11.28 -0.38 9.48
C LEU A 411 -10.62 -1.77 9.60
N SER A 412 -10.17 -2.36 8.50
CA SER A 412 -9.43 -3.64 8.49
C SER A 412 -8.01 -3.55 9.07
N GLY A 413 -7.59 -2.36 9.53
CA GLY A 413 -6.31 -2.14 10.21
C GLY A 413 -5.34 -1.21 9.49
N GLY A 414 -5.72 -0.59 8.36
CA GLY A 414 -4.95 0.51 7.76
C GLY A 414 -4.81 1.70 8.70
N TYR A 415 -5.82 1.92 9.54
CA TYR A 415 -5.76 2.82 10.68
C TYR A 415 -5.44 2.02 11.94
N CYS A 416 -4.19 2.11 12.41
CA CYS A 416 -3.67 1.27 13.48
C CYS A 416 -2.71 2.00 14.41
N PHE A 417 -2.45 1.40 15.56
CA PHE A 417 -1.36 1.79 16.45
C PHE A 417 -0.08 1.10 15.99
N ARG A 418 0.95 1.85 15.62
CA ARG A 418 2.23 1.29 15.18
C ARG A 418 2.89 0.45 16.27
N ARG A 419 3.48 -0.66 15.86
CA ARG A 419 4.35 -1.46 16.73
C ARG A 419 5.63 -0.68 17.00
N MET A 420 6.02 -0.59 18.28
CA MET A 420 7.27 0.05 18.67
C MET A 420 8.44 -0.93 18.51
N ALA A 421 9.59 -0.42 18.08
CA ALA A 421 10.82 -1.19 17.93
C ALA A 421 11.52 -1.43 19.29
N VAL A 422 10.81 -2.04 20.23
CA VAL A 422 11.30 -2.41 21.56
C VAL A 422 11.05 -3.89 21.83
N SER A 423 11.79 -4.50 22.76
CA SER A 423 11.56 -5.88 23.15
C SER A 423 10.14 -6.07 23.69
N GLY A 424 9.35 -6.95 23.08
CA GLY A 424 7.96 -7.23 23.42
C GLY A 424 6.93 -6.57 22.49
N GLU A 425 5.66 -6.93 22.66
CA GLU A 425 4.55 -6.34 21.90
C GLU A 425 4.12 -5.03 22.55
N ARG A 426 4.77 -3.93 22.19
CA ARG A 426 4.33 -2.58 22.57
C ARG A 426 3.90 -1.81 21.34
N TYR A 427 2.82 -1.07 21.50
CA TYR A 427 2.24 -0.23 20.47
C TYR A 427 2.30 1.23 20.89
N ALA A 428 2.31 2.13 19.91
CA ALA A 428 2.24 3.57 20.16
C ALA A 428 0.91 3.93 20.86
N ASP A 429 0.94 4.93 21.73
CA ASP A 429 -0.25 5.40 22.48
C ASP A 429 -1.26 6.11 21.55
N LYS A 430 -0.81 6.59 20.39
CA LYS A 430 -1.65 7.25 19.40
C LYS A 430 -1.65 6.45 18.11
N ALA A 431 -2.82 6.36 17.50
CA ALA A 431 -2.96 5.77 16.18
C ALA A 431 -2.14 6.55 15.12
N ASP A 432 -1.62 5.81 14.15
CA ASP A 432 -0.79 6.37 13.09
C ASP A 432 -1.61 7.29 12.17
N LYS A 433 -1.06 8.48 11.91
CA LYS A 433 -1.63 9.41 10.94
C LYS A 433 -1.11 9.08 9.55
N ASN A 434 -1.96 8.46 8.75
CA ASN A 434 -1.67 8.04 7.38
C ASN A 434 -2.88 8.30 6.47
N MET A 435 -2.84 7.88 5.22
CA MET A 435 -3.95 8.09 4.27
C MET A 435 -5.29 7.46 4.72
N TYR A 436 -5.24 6.42 5.55
CA TYR A 436 -6.44 5.75 6.06
C TYR A 436 -7.03 6.40 7.30
N SER A 437 -6.24 7.18 8.05
CA SER A 437 -6.70 7.83 9.27
C SER A 437 -7.83 8.83 9.00
N HIS A 438 -7.75 9.58 7.91
CA HIS A 438 -8.72 10.66 7.61
C HIS A 438 -10.12 10.11 7.35
N VAL A 439 -10.27 9.08 6.54
CA VAL A 439 -11.59 8.47 6.26
C VAL A 439 -12.14 7.74 7.48
N ALA A 440 -11.29 7.09 8.30
CA ALA A 440 -11.71 6.47 9.55
C ALA A 440 -12.19 7.51 10.56
N GLU A 441 -11.48 8.63 10.70
CA GLU A 441 -11.87 9.74 11.57
C GLU A 441 -13.14 10.42 11.08
N ALA A 442 -13.34 10.59 9.77
CA ALA A 442 -14.59 11.06 9.19
C ALA A 442 -15.76 10.15 9.58
N ASN A 443 -15.59 8.82 9.52
CA ASN A 443 -16.61 7.87 9.99
C ASN A 443 -16.88 7.99 11.50
N GLN A 444 -15.84 8.19 12.31
CA GLN A 444 -15.98 8.43 13.75
C GLN A 444 -16.77 9.70 14.04
N TYR A 445 -16.48 10.80 13.34
CA TYR A 445 -17.22 12.07 13.50
C TYR A 445 -18.68 11.96 13.06
N LEU A 446 -18.98 11.16 12.04
CA LEU A 446 -20.35 10.85 11.65
C LEU A 446 -21.12 10.21 12.81
N LEU A 447 -20.59 9.14 13.40
CA LEU A 447 -21.25 8.40 14.46
C LEU A 447 -21.37 9.21 15.76
N VAL A 448 -20.31 9.91 16.15
CA VAL A 448 -20.29 10.80 17.30
C VAL A 448 -21.27 11.96 17.12
N GLY A 449 -21.29 12.57 15.92
CA GLY A 449 -22.22 13.64 15.57
C GLY A 449 -23.68 13.21 15.65
N ALA A 450 -23.97 11.98 15.26
CA ALA A 450 -25.31 11.38 15.38
C ALA A 450 -25.65 10.90 16.80
N GLY A 451 -24.70 11.00 17.75
CA GLY A 451 -24.94 10.77 19.17
C GLY A 451 -24.67 9.35 19.66
N GLU A 452 -24.00 8.49 18.90
CA GLU A 452 -23.67 7.12 19.31
C GLU A 452 -22.76 7.07 20.57
N HIS A 453 -21.93 8.10 20.80
CA HIS A 453 -21.08 8.24 22.00
C HIS A 453 -21.86 8.45 23.32
N LYS A 454 -23.14 8.84 23.27
CA LYS A 454 -23.92 9.21 24.47
C LYS A 454 -24.07 8.07 25.47
N HIS A 455 -24.14 6.86 25.00
CA HIS A 455 -24.20 5.66 25.86
C HIS A 455 -22.90 5.46 26.64
N LEU A 456 -21.76 5.68 26.02
CA LEU A 456 -20.43 5.57 26.63
C LEU A 456 -20.20 6.57 27.78
N VAL A 457 -20.73 7.79 27.64
CA VAL A 457 -20.64 8.82 28.69
C VAL A 457 -21.44 8.43 29.93
N ARG A 458 -22.58 7.75 29.77
CA ARG A 458 -23.41 7.30 30.90
C ARG A 458 -22.73 6.22 31.74
N VAL A 459 -21.95 5.35 31.12
CA VAL A 459 -21.20 4.27 31.82
C VAL A 459 -20.03 4.83 32.63
N LYS A 460 -19.43 5.95 32.23
CA LYS A 460 -18.28 6.56 32.93
C LYS A 460 -18.63 7.44 34.13
N ARG A 461 -19.90 7.66 34.48
CA ARG A 461 -20.25 8.39 35.72
C ARG A 461 -20.07 7.46 36.93
N PRO A 462 -19.11 7.73 37.86
CA PRO A 462 -19.04 6.99 39.12
C PRO A 462 -20.34 7.18 39.87
N GLY A 463 -20.90 6.12 40.41
CA GLY A 463 -22.14 6.14 41.17
C GLY A 463 -22.10 7.25 42.21
N GLY A 464 -23.10 8.14 42.17
CA GLY A 464 -23.26 9.17 43.16
C GLY A 464 -23.30 8.57 44.56
N LYS A 465 -22.55 9.13 45.51
CA LYS A 465 -22.59 8.79 46.93
C LYS A 465 -24.04 8.76 47.36
N ARG A 466 -24.52 7.61 47.84
CA ARG A 466 -25.80 7.51 48.56
C ARG A 466 -25.76 8.46 49.76
N PRO A 467 -26.79 9.29 49.98
CA PRO A 467 -26.85 10.09 51.17
C PRO A 467 -26.90 9.15 52.38
N THR A 468 -25.98 9.34 53.33
CA THR A 468 -25.99 8.71 54.64
C THR A 468 -27.24 9.17 55.38
N ARG A 469 -28.13 8.25 55.71
CA ARG A 469 -29.21 8.53 56.67
C ARG A 469 -28.58 8.75 58.02
N ALA A 470 -28.78 9.97 58.55
CA ALA A 470 -28.53 10.23 59.94
C ALA A 470 -29.63 9.51 60.78
N THR A 471 -29.22 8.62 61.65
CA THR A 471 -30.05 8.10 62.75
C THR A 471 -29.96 9.13 63.88
N THR A 472 -31.06 9.72 64.21
CA THR A 472 -31.27 10.44 65.50
C THR A 472 -31.72 9.40 66.48
N ASP A 473 -30.94 9.23 67.57
CA ASP A 473 -31.41 8.78 68.89
C ASP A 473 -31.96 9.96 69.65
#